data_baaa38097f54ff1c4a33131df11ba791
#
_entry.id   baaa38097f54ff1c4a33131df11ba791
#
_cell.length_a   1.000
_cell.length_b   1.000
_cell.length_c   1.000
_cell.angle_alpha   90.00
_cell.angle_beta   90.00
_cell.angle_gamma   90.00
#
_symmetry.space_group_name_H-M   'P 1'
#
loop_
_entity.id
_entity.type
_entity.pdbx_description
1 polymer ?
#
loop_
_entity_poly.entity_id
_entity_poly.type
_entity_poly.pdbx_seq_one_letter_code
_entity_poly.pdbx_strand_id
1 'polypeptide(L)'
;PGEYIQTFNSTVVGHEKTAAFLNNLPLILDELQLSRDGRGNLNFDVYKLAQGVGRTRGNRSGGVDMTPRWANCIITSGESPLVDQHAGSGAVNRVISVEVESGNAIVTAENGNRLATTLRENYGFAGCTFVQELYGEPETLERVKARVGQLMQELNRNDTTEKQAASAALLIVADELLCDWIFGGEEQPMTVEEVGKYLATKESVSAGKRGYEWLCGWVGQNENRFMLEYNSGELYGTIDGNTAYIIRKVFDDAVKNAGFSPKSLLSYLRSKQL
;
A
#
# COMPACT_ATOMS: atom_id res chain seq x y z
N PRO A 1 -23.68 11.74 5.02
CA PRO A 1 -22.73 10.71 4.52
C PRO A 1 -21.75 11.28 3.49
N GLY A 2 -22.22 12.18 2.58
CA GLY A 2 -21.37 12.74 1.53
C GLY A 2 -20.22 13.65 2.01
N GLU A 3 -20.29 14.13 3.24
CA GLU A 3 -19.23 14.97 3.83
C GLU A 3 -18.11 14.14 4.48
N TYR A 4 -18.36 12.86 4.80
CA TYR A 4 -17.38 11.98 5.44
C TYR A 4 -16.40 11.38 4.41
N ILE A 5 -16.91 10.99 3.24
CA ILE A 5 -16.08 10.50 2.13
C ILE A 5 -15.49 11.72 1.42
N GLN A 6 -14.18 11.78 1.34
CA GLN A 6 -13.46 12.84 0.67
C GLN A 6 -12.86 12.34 -0.65
N THR A 7 -12.48 13.25 -1.53
CA THR A 7 -11.76 12.93 -2.74
C THR A 7 -10.29 13.30 -2.59
N PHE A 8 -9.46 12.76 -3.46
CA PHE A 8 -8.05 13.15 -3.55
C PHE A 8 -7.83 14.61 -4.01
N ASN A 9 -8.88 15.33 -4.38
CA ASN A 9 -8.80 16.75 -4.75
C ASN A 9 -8.60 17.64 -3.52
N SER A 10 -7.46 17.47 -2.86
CA SER A 10 -7.09 18.22 -1.67
C SER A 10 -5.57 18.43 -1.61
N THR A 11 -5.15 19.40 -0.80
CA THR A 11 -3.72 19.58 -0.54
C THR A 11 -3.22 18.56 0.49
N VAL A 12 -1.91 18.28 0.48
CA VAL A 12 -1.27 17.43 1.51
C VAL A 12 -1.61 17.91 2.93
N VAL A 13 -1.62 19.23 3.14
CA VAL A 13 -1.98 19.84 4.45
C VAL A 13 -3.46 19.58 4.79
N GLY A 14 -4.33 19.63 3.79
CA GLY A 14 -5.75 19.29 3.94
C GLY A 14 -5.91 17.85 4.44
N HIS A 15 -5.29 16.90 3.75
CA HIS A 15 -5.32 15.49 4.16
C HIS A 15 -4.75 15.25 5.57
N GLU A 16 -3.62 15.88 5.94
CA GLU A 16 -3.04 15.78 7.29
C GLU A 16 -4.02 16.28 8.37
N LYS A 17 -4.68 17.42 8.11
CA LYS A 17 -5.66 17.99 9.06
C LYS A 17 -6.91 17.15 9.18
N THR A 18 -7.42 16.62 8.07
CA THR A 18 -8.59 15.73 8.07
C THR A 18 -8.27 14.43 8.77
N ALA A 19 -7.11 13.81 8.49
CA ALA A 19 -6.67 12.60 9.18
C ALA A 19 -6.57 12.82 10.69
N ALA A 20 -6.01 13.95 11.13
CA ALA A 20 -5.91 14.31 12.54
C ALA A 20 -7.27 14.61 13.18
N PHE A 21 -8.20 15.22 12.46
CA PHE A 21 -9.57 15.45 12.92
C PHE A 21 -10.31 14.13 13.13
N LEU A 22 -10.21 13.20 12.20
CA LEU A 22 -10.81 11.87 12.31
C LEU A 22 -10.13 11.01 13.37
N ASN A 23 -8.84 11.24 13.61
CA ASN A 23 -8.00 10.56 14.60
C ASN A 23 -8.01 9.03 14.44
N ASN A 24 -8.96 8.33 15.09
CA ASN A 24 -9.08 6.87 15.05
C ASN A 24 -10.20 6.37 14.10
N LEU A 25 -11.02 7.27 13.57
CA LEU A 25 -12.05 6.93 12.59
C LEU A 25 -11.40 6.75 11.20
N PRO A 26 -11.89 5.83 10.37
CA PRO A 26 -11.33 5.63 9.03
C PRO A 26 -11.33 6.92 8.20
N LEU A 27 -10.25 7.17 7.46
CA LEU A 27 -10.20 8.22 6.44
C LEU A 27 -10.47 7.58 5.08
N ILE A 28 -11.54 8.00 4.40
CA ILE A 28 -11.92 7.49 3.09
C ILE A 28 -11.59 8.54 2.03
N LEU A 29 -10.75 8.18 1.05
CA LEU A 29 -10.33 9.03 -0.07
C LEU A 29 -10.70 8.34 -1.38
N ASP A 30 -11.64 8.92 -2.10
CA ASP A 30 -12.14 8.43 -3.37
C ASP A 30 -11.49 9.14 -4.55
N GLU A 31 -11.53 8.52 -5.74
CA GLU A 31 -11.08 9.09 -7.00
C GLU A 31 -9.57 9.45 -7.02
N LEU A 32 -8.72 8.45 -6.81
CA LEU A 32 -7.24 8.63 -6.85
C LEU A 32 -6.74 9.36 -8.10
N GLN A 33 -7.42 9.22 -9.24
CA GLN A 33 -7.09 9.89 -10.49
C GLN A 33 -7.08 11.43 -10.37
N LEU A 34 -7.84 12.01 -9.44
CA LEU A 34 -7.85 13.46 -9.20
C LEU A 34 -6.57 14.00 -8.55
N SER A 35 -5.73 13.12 -8.00
CA SER A 35 -4.43 13.52 -7.44
C SER A 35 -3.30 13.56 -8.46
N ARG A 36 -3.57 13.28 -9.75
CA ARG A 36 -2.55 13.31 -10.80
C ARG A 36 -2.31 14.72 -11.31
N ASP A 37 -1.03 15.05 -11.53
CA ASP A 37 -0.66 16.30 -12.19
C ASP A 37 -0.96 16.25 -13.70
N GLY A 38 -0.82 17.38 -14.39
CA GLY A 38 -1.06 17.46 -15.84
C GLY A 38 -0.13 16.59 -16.71
N ARG A 39 0.86 15.92 -16.10
CA ARG A 39 1.76 14.93 -16.72
C ARG A 39 1.41 13.50 -16.35
N GLY A 40 0.33 13.29 -15.58
CA GLY A 40 -0.12 11.99 -15.12
C GLY A 40 0.62 11.44 -13.89
N ASN A 41 1.56 12.19 -13.31
CA ASN A 41 2.25 11.74 -12.10
C ASN A 41 1.34 11.86 -10.89
N LEU A 42 1.38 10.86 -10.01
CA LEU A 42 0.64 10.87 -8.76
C LEU A 42 1.22 11.92 -7.80
N ASN A 43 0.43 12.93 -7.45
CA ASN A 43 0.81 13.94 -6.46
C ASN A 43 0.34 13.56 -5.04
N PHE A 44 0.57 12.31 -4.68
CA PHE A 44 0.20 11.77 -3.38
C PHE A 44 1.36 10.95 -2.81
N ASP A 45 1.69 11.22 -1.55
CA ASP A 45 2.80 10.56 -0.86
C ASP A 45 2.25 9.66 0.24
N VAL A 46 2.20 8.36 -0.06
CA VAL A 46 1.77 7.31 0.88
C VAL A 46 2.53 7.38 2.20
N TYR A 47 3.84 7.69 2.16
CA TYR A 47 4.66 7.75 3.38
C TYR A 47 4.16 8.80 4.36
N LYS A 48 3.78 9.98 3.85
CA LYS A 48 3.35 11.09 4.71
C LYS A 48 2.07 10.74 5.45
N LEU A 49 1.12 10.14 4.76
CA LEU A 49 -0.16 9.82 5.37
C LEU A 49 -0.08 8.57 6.27
N ALA A 50 0.67 7.55 5.84
CA ALA A 50 0.82 6.31 6.59
C ALA A 50 1.76 6.39 7.80
N GLN A 51 2.40 7.56 8.05
CA GLN A 51 3.24 7.77 9.24
C GLN A 51 2.43 8.09 10.51
N GLY A 52 1.17 8.48 10.38
CA GLY A 52 0.33 8.87 11.51
C GLY A 52 0.73 10.20 12.15
N VAL A 53 1.62 10.97 11.51
CA VAL A 53 2.10 12.26 12.00
C VAL A 53 2.31 13.23 10.85
N GLY A 54 1.76 14.44 10.97
CA GLY A 54 1.88 15.47 9.98
C GLY A 54 3.21 16.21 10.05
N ARG A 55 3.40 17.13 9.11
CA ARG A 55 4.61 17.94 9.05
C ARG A 55 4.61 19.00 10.17
N THR A 56 5.72 19.10 10.91
CA THR A 56 5.97 20.18 11.85
C THR A 56 6.04 21.53 11.12
N ARG A 57 5.37 22.54 11.61
CA ARG A 57 5.32 23.91 11.03
C ARG A 57 5.65 24.95 12.08
N GLY A 58 6.47 25.93 11.70
CA GLY A 58 6.65 27.13 12.51
C GLY A 58 5.40 28.01 12.49
N ASN A 59 5.13 28.71 13.57
CA ASN A 59 4.06 29.69 13.66
C ASN A 59 4.59 31.14 13.53
N ARG A 60 3.67 32.10 13.37
CA ARG A 60 4.03 33.51 13.19
C ARG A 60 4.65 34.17 14.44
N SER A 61 4.49 33.57 15.62
CA SER A 61 5.03 34.07 16.89
C SER A 61 6.43 33.52 17.20
N GLY A 62 7.07 32.85 16.27
CA GLY A 62 8.45 32.30 16.43
C GLY A 62 8.53 30.94 17.14
N GLY A 63 7.36 30.28 17.37
CA GLY A 63 7.27 28.94 17.92
C GLY A 63 6.94 27.89 16.86
N VAL A 64 6.44 26.74 17.30
CA VAL A 64 6.02 25.62 16.47
C VAL A 64 4.55 25.34 16.71
N ASP A 65 3.80 25.14 15.63
CA ASP A 65 2.41 24.68 15.71
C ASP A 65 2.33 23.25 16.25
N MET A 66 1.22 22.91 16.90
CA MET A 66 0.98 21.55 17.32
C MET A 66 0.96 20.63 16.08
N THR A 67 1.88 19.66 16.07
CA THR A 67 1.99 18.71 14.95
C THR A 67 0.77 17.78 14.93
N PRO A 68 0.00 17.75 13.83
CA PRO A 68 -1.14 16.85 13.69
C PRO A 68 -0.73 15.38 13.84
N ARG A 69 -1.55 14.58 14.52
CA ARG A 69 -1.34 13.14 14.69
C ARG A 69 -2.64 12.38 14.46
N TRP A 70 -2.54 11.16 13.95
CA TRP A 70 -3.66 10.26 13.70
C TRP A 70 -3.21 8.80 13.79
N ALA A 71 -4.17 7.92 14.05
CA ALA A 71 -3.99 6.47 14.15
C ALA A 71 -5.18 5.74 13.51
N ASN A 72 -5.51 6.11 12.27
CA ASN A 72 -6.66 5.59 11.55
C ASN A 72 -6.27 4.65 10.40
N CYS A 73 -7.23 3.82 9.98
CA CYS A 73 -7.18 3.14 8.71
C CYS A 73 -7.50 4.13 7.59
N ILE A 74 -6.75 4.05 6.49
CA ILE A 74 -6.97 4.90 5.31
C ILE A 74 -7.44 3.99 4.18
N ILE A 75 -8.65 4.24 3.71
CA ILE A 75 -9.27 3.50 2.61
C ILE A 75 -9.23 4.38 1.36
N THR A 76 -8.72 3.85 0.27
CA THR A 76 -8.63 4.59 -0.99
C THR A 76 -9.27 3.80 -2.12
N SER A 77 -9.89 4.49 -3.06
CA SER A 77 -10.38 3.90 -4.31
C SER A 77 -9.85 4.68 -5.52
N GLY A 78 -9.80 4.02 -6.67
CA GLY A 78 -9.34 4.63 -7.91
C GLY A 78 -9.22 3.61 -9.05
N GLU A 79 -9.08 4.11 -10.28
CA GLU A 79 -8.95 3.31 -11.49
C GLU A 79 -7.57 2.67 -11.68
N SER A 80 -6.61 3.05 -10.85
CA SER A 80 -5.24 2.52 -10.88
C SER A 80 -4.73 2.31 -9.46
N PRO A 81 -3.75 1.40 -9.25
CA PRO A 81 -3.22 1.17 -7.92
C PRO A 81 -2.54 2.43 -7.36
N LEU A 82 -2.68 2.62 -6.03
CA LEU A 82 -2.02 3.70 -5.30
C LEU A 82 -0.49 3.56 -5.31
N VAL A 83 -0.01 2.34 -5.38
CA VAL A 83 1.41 1.99 -5.38
C VAL A 83 1.71 1.21 -6.66
N ASP A 84 2.53 1.78 -7.53
CA ASP A 84 2.96 1.17 -8.78
C ASP A 84 4.24 0.32 -8.61
N GLN A 85 4.69 -0.29 -9.70
CA GLN A 85 5.89 -1.12 -9.74
C GLN A 85 7.19 -0.34 -9.42
N HIS A 86 7.18 0.99 -9.58
CA HIS A 86 8.33 1.87 -9.32
C HIS A 86 8.32 2.43 -7.90
N ALA A 87 7.25 2.25 -7.15
CA ALA A 87 7.15 2.74 -5.79
C ALA A 87 8.20 2.11 -4.88
N GLY A 88 8.74 2.88 -3.96
CA GLY A 88 9.71 2.38 -2.98
C GLY A 88 9.13 1.25 -2.11
N SER A 89 9.96 0.28 -1.71
CA SER A 89 9.57 -0.87 -0.89
C SER A 89 8.79 -0.48 0.37
N GLY A 90 9.10 0.66 0.94
CA GLY A 90 8.40 1.16 2.12
C GLY A 90 6.97 1.64 1.83
N ALA A 91 6.64 2.09 0.61
CA ALA A 91 5.27 2.41 0.21
C ALA A 91 4.46 1.12 0.01
N VAL A 92 5.04 0.15 -0.73
CA VAL A 92 4.44 -1.18 -0.95
C VAL A 92 4.11 -1.85 0.39
N ASN A 93 5.00 -1.78 1.37
CA ASN A 93 4.80 -2.36 2.70
C ASN A 93 3.67 -1.72 3.53
N ARG A 94 3.13 -0.58 3.12
CA ARG A 94 2.09 0.16 3.86
C ARG A 94 0.72 0.07 3.21
N VAL A 95 0.63 -0.49 2.02
CA VAL A 95 -0.60 -0.54 1.23
C VAL A 95 -0.95 -2.00 0.96
N ILE A 96 -2.14 -2.40 1.35
CA ILE A 96 -2.76 -3.64 0.90
C ILE A 96 -3.63 -3.24 -0.30
N SER A 97 -3.25 -3.70 -1.48
CA SER A 97 -3.94 -3.36 -2.72
C SER A 97 -4.85 -4.51 -3.13
N VAL A 98 -6.13 -4.20 -3.31
CA VAL A 98 -7.14 -5.16 -3.74
C VAL A 98 -7.64 -4.72 -5.12
N GLU A 99 -7.43 -5.55 -6.11
CA GLU A 99 -7.99 -5.35 -7.45
C GLU A 99 -9.34 -6.05 -7.54
N VAL A 100 -10.36 -5.28 -7.90
CA VAL A 100 -11.73 -5.81 -8.07
C VAL A 100 -11.98 -6.09 -9.54
N GLU A 101 -12.06 -7.36 -9.89
CA GLU A 101 -12.40 -7.77 -11.24
C GLU A 101 -13.89 -7.47 -11.53
N SER A 102 -14.20 -7.06 -12.76
CA SER A 102 -15.54 -6.65 -13.17
C SER A 102 -16.62 -7.74 -12.99
N GLY A 103 -16.23 -9.02 -12.96
CA GLY A 103 -17.13 -10.14 -12.69
C GLY A 103 -17.46 -10.36 -11.22
N ASN A 104 -16.72 -9.76 -10.29
CA ASN A 104 -16.84 -9.95 -8.85
C ASN A 104 -17.44 -8.72 -8.14
N ALA A 105 -18.04 -7.80 -8.87
CA ALA A 105 -18.64 -6.61 -8.27
C ALA A 105 -19.88 -6.97 -7.45
N ILE A 106 -19.84 -6.68 -6.14
CA ILE A 106 -20.98 -6.86 -5.22
C ILE A 106 -22.08 -5.85 -5.56
N VAL A 107 -21.71 -4.62 -5.91
CA VAL A 107 -22.63 -3.56 -6.31
C VAL A 107 -22.76 -3.59 -7.83
N THR A 108 -23.97 -3.89 -8.30
CA THR A 108 -24.32 -3.94 -9.72
C THR A 108 -25.30 -2.82 -10.07
N ALA A 109 -25.51 -2.57 -11.37
CA ALA A 109 -26.53 -1.61 -11.83
C ALA A 109 -27.94 -1.97 -11.32
N GLU A 110 -28.21 -3.27 -11.12
CA GLU A 110 -29.50 -3.77 -10.66
C GLU A 110 -29.74 -3.54 -9.16
N ASN A 111 -28.72 -3.77 -8.33
CA ASN A 111 -28.89 -3.70 -6.86
C ASN A 111 -28.40 -2.38 -6.23
N GLY A 112 -27.63 -1.57 -6.95
CA GLY A 112 -26.95 -0.40 -6.40
C GLY A 112 -27.88 0.63 -5.74
N ASN A 113 -28.99 0.97 -6.38
CA ASN A 113 -29.96 1.92 -5.82
C ASN A 113 -30.61 1.37 -4.54
N ARG A 114 -30.94 0.09 -4.50
CA ARG A 114 -31.52 -0.56 -3.32
C ARG A 114 -30.51 -0.56 -2.17
N LEU A 115 -29.28 -0.96 -2.42
CA LEU A 115 -28.22 -0.94 -1.42
C LEU A 115 -27.96 0.46 -0.88
N ALA A 116 -27.87 1.46 -1.75
CA ALA A 116 -27.67 2.86 -1.34
C ALA A 116 -28.82 3.37 -0.45
N THR A 117 -30.07 3.03 -0.76
CA THR A 117 -31.22 3.40 0.07
C THR A 117 -31.17 2.67 1.41
N THR A 118 -30.96 1.36 1.42
CA THR A 118 -30.85 0.57 2.65
C THR A 118 -29.76 1.10 3.57
N LEU A 119 -28.58 1.43 3.03
CA LEU A 119 -27.47 1.97 3.81
C LEU A 119 -27.75 3.35 4.39
N ARG A 120 -28.52 4.21 3.68
CA ARG A 120 -28.91 5.52 4.20
C ARG A 120 -29.87 5.44 5.39
N GLU A 121 -30.70 4.41 5.42
CA GLU A 121 -31.69 4.19 6.47
C GLU A 121 -31.13 3.37 7.65
N ASN A 122 -30.06 2.59 7.41
CA ASN A 122 -29.50 1.63 8.37
C ASN A 122 -27.98 1.84 8.50
N TYR A 123 -27.56 2.91 9.15
CA TYR A 123 -26.13 3.21 9.37
C TYR A 123 -25.81 3.47 10.85
N GLY A 124 -24.56 3.24 11.23
CA GLY A 124 -24.02 3.58 12.54
C GLY A 124 -24.24 2.54 13.63
N PHE A 125 -25.15 1.58 13.46
CA PHE A 125 -25.48 0.57 14.49
C PHE A 125 -24.31 -0.38 14.74
N ALA A 126 -23.76 -0.98 13.69
CA ALA A 126 -22.70 -1.98 13.80
C ALA A 126 -21.46 -1.44 14.53
N GLY A 127 -21.03 -0.20 14.18
CA GLY A 127 -19.87 0.42 14.82
C GLY A 127 -20.06 0.69 16.31
N CYS A 128 -21.24 1.15 16.72
CA CYS A 128 -21.58 1.35 18.13
C CYS A 128 -21.57 0.03 18.89
N THR A 129 -22.22 -1.00 18.37
CA THR A 129 -22.26 -2.34 18.97
C THR A 129 -20.85 -2.91 19.08
N PHE A 130 -20.05 -2.86 17.99
CA PHE A 130 -18.69 -3.35 17.98
C PHE A 130 -17.83 -2.72 19.08
N VAL A 131 -17.90 -1.40 19.27
CA VAL A 131 -17.14 -0.71 20.30
C VAL A 131 -17.65 -1.06 21.71
N GLN A 132 -18.96 -1.24 21.88
CA GLN A 132 -19.54 -1.67 23.15
C GLN A 132 -19.06 -3.07 23.56
N GLU A 133 -19.08 -4.03 22.63
CA GLU A 133 -18.57 -5.40 22.86
C GLU A 133 -17.07 -5.41 23.13
N LEU A 134 -16.29 -4.61 22.38
CA LEU A 134 -14.84 -4.53 22.56
C LEU A 134 -14.41 -4.04 23.94
N TYR A 135 -15.16 -3.12 24.52
CA TYR A 135 -14.87 -2.51 25.82
C TYR A 135 -15.83 -2.99 26.93
N GLY A 136 -16.76 -3.88 26.64
CA GLY A 136 -17.74 -4.37 27.61
C GLY A 136 -17.11 -5.17 28.75
N GLU A 137 -16.10 -5.99 28.43
CA GLU A 137 -15.35 -6.78 29.39
C GLU A 137 -13.86 -6.51 29.30
N PRO A 138 -13.14 -6.33 30.44
CA PRO A 138 -11.70 -6.03 30.42
C PRO A 138 -10.85 -7.09 29.70
N GLU A 139 -11.24 -8.37 29.80
CA GLU A 139 -10.51 -9.49 29.19
C GLU A 139 -10.64 -9.53 27.66
N THR A 140 -11.69 -8.93 27.09
CA THR A 140 -11.92 -8.93 25.64
C THR A 140 -10.76 -8.30 24.89
N LEU A 141 -10.29 -7.14 25.34
CA LEU A 141 -9.19 -6.44 24.69
C LEU A 141 -7.88 -7.25 24.76
N GLU A 142 -7.62 -7.96 25.87
CA GLU A 142 -6.43 -8.81 25.99
C GLU A 142 -6.51 -10.04 25.09
N ARG A 143 -7.69 -10.66 24.93
CA ARG A 143 -7.91 -11.75 23.97
C ARG A 143 -7.68 -11.28 22.54
N VAL A 144 -8.19 -10.12 22.18
CA VAL A 144 -8.00 -9.50 20.86
C VAL A 144 -6.52 -9.26 20.57
N LYS A 145 -5.78 -8.66 21.50
CA LYS A 145 -4.33 -8.46 21.36
C LYS A 145 -3.56 -9.76 21.19
N ALA A 146 -3.91 -10.78 21.98
CA ALA A 146 -3.29 -12.11 21.87
C ALA A 146 -3.56 -12.75 20.50
N ARG A 147 -4.80 -12.66 20.01
CA ARG A 147 -5.18 -13.18 18.69
C ARG A 147 -4.46 -12.47 17.55
N VAL A 148 -4.38 -11.14 17.59
CA VAL A 148 -3.58 -10.35 16.62
C VAL A 148 -2.11 -10.82 16.63
N GLY A 149 -1.52 -11.02 17.81
CA GLY A 149 -0.14 -11.51 17.93
C GLY A 149 0.06 -12.90 17.31
N GLN A 150 -0.88 -13.82 17.47
CA GLN A 150 -0.86 -15.15 16.86
C GLN A 150 -0.91 -15.07 15.33
N LEU A 151 -1.85 -14.30 14.78
CA LEU A 151 -1.99 -14.13 13.33
C LEU A 151 -0.79 -13.43 12.71
N MET A 152 -0.21 -12.44 13.39
CA MET A 152 1.04 -11.82 12.92
C MET A 152 2.17 -12.85 12.79
N GLN A 153 2.31 -13.76 13.76
CA GLN A 153 3.33 -14.82 13.69
C GLN A 153 3.07 -15.80 12.54
N GLU A 154 1.82 -16.17 12.32
CA GLU A 154 1.41 -17.04 11.22
C GLU A 154 1.70 -16.40 9.85
N LEU A 155 1.25 -15.17 9.64
CA LEU A 155 1.50 -14.40 8.41
C LEU A 155 3.00 -14.18 8.16
N ASN A 156 3.79 -13.93 9.18
CA ASN A 156 5.24 -13.76 9.04
C ASN A 156 5.97 -15.06 8.60
N ARG A 157 5.44 -16.23 8.98
CA ARG A 157 5.96 -17.53 8.50
C ARG A 157 5.73 -17.74 7.00
N ASN A 158 4.67 -17.15 6.46
CA ASN A 158 4.30 -17.20 5.05
C ASN A 158 5.04 -16.17 4.18
N ASP A 159 6.22 -15.69 4.60
CA ASP A 159 7.06 -14.71 3.89
C ASP A 159 6.43 -13.32 3.74
N THR A 160 5.34 -13.02 4.42
CA THR A 160 4.72 -11.68 4.43
C THR A 160 5.65 -10.68 5.14
N THR A 161 5.62 -9.41 4.70
CA THR A 161 6.36 -8.36 5.39
C THR A 161 5.73 -8.04 6.74
N GLU A 162 6.53 -7.68 7.76
CA GLU A 162 6.04 -7.45 9.13
C GLU A 162 4.92 -6.40 9.21
N LYS A 163 5.02 -5.34 8.41
CA LYS A 163 4.01 -4.26 8.42
C LYS A 163 2.68 -4.71 7.82
N GLN A 164 2.73 -5.45 6.73
CA GLN A 164 1.51 -5.98 6.13
C GLN A 164 0.93 -7.12 6.97
N ALA A 165 1.77 -7.96 7.58
CA ALA A 165 1.33 -8.97 8.52
C ALA A 165 0.57 -8.36 9.71
N ALA A 166 1.07 -7.24 10.27
CA ALA A 166 0.39 -6.53 11.35
C ALA A 166 -0.96 -5.96 10.90
N SER A 167 -1.02 -5.31 9.72
CA SER A 167 -2.26 -4.76 9.18
C SER A 167 -3.27 -5.85 8.84
N ALA A 168 -2.83 -6.93 8.21
CA ALA A 168 -3.69 -8.06 7.86
C ALA A 168 -4.23 -8.78 9.10
N ALA A 169 -3.40 -8.98 10.13
CA ALA A 169 -3.84 -9.57 11.40
C ALA A 169 -4.95 -8.74 12.06
N LEU A 170 -4.84 -7.41 12.04
CA LEU A 170 -5.90 -6.52 12.54
C LEU A 170 -7.19 -6.63 11.73
N LEU A 171 -7.09 -6.72 10.39
CA LEU A 171 -8.26 -6.88 9.53
C LEU A 171 -8.96 -8.22 9.78
N ILE A 172 -8.21 -9.33 9.85
CA ILE A 172 -8.78 -10.67 10.10
C ILE A 172 -9.45 -10.70 11.47
N VAL A 173 -8.81 -10.19 12.53
CA VAL A 173 -9.42 -10.18 13.88
C VAL A 173 -10.67 -9.30 13.89
N ALA A 174 -10.64 -8.14 13.24
CA ALA A 174 -11.82 -7.28 13.17
C ALA A 174 -12.99 -7.97 12.46
N ASP A 175 -12.70 -8.76 11.44
CA ASP A 175 -13.69 -9.55 10.71
C ASP A 175 -14.21 -10.74 11.53
N GLU A 176 -13.31 -11.47 12.24
CA GLU A 176 -13.70 -12.51 13.21
C GLU A 176 -14.70 -11.97 14.25
N LEU A 177 -14.41 -10.80 14.80
CA LEU A 177 -15.29 -10.14 15.78
C LEU A 177 -16.58 -9.60 15.16
N LEU A 178 -16.52 -9.11 13.93
CA LEU A 178 -17.70 -8.66 13.19
C LEU A 178 -18.66 -9.83 12.92
N CYS A 179 -18.14 -10.96 12.46
CA CYS A 179 -18.90 -12.17 12.23
C CYS A 179 -19.57 -12.69 13.52
N ASP A 180 -18.88 -12.64 14.64
CA ASP A 180 -19.40 -13.09 15.93
C ASP A 180 -20.42 -12.10 16.52
N TRP A 181 -20.04 -10.83 16.68
CA TRP A 181 -20.83 -9.84 17.43
C TRP A 181 -21.97 -9.21 16.64
N ILE A 182 -21.81 -9.05 15.32
CA ILE A 182 -22.78 -8.36 14.48
C ILE A 182 -23.61 -9.34 13.67
N PHE A 183 -23.00 -10.37 13.11
CA PHE A 183 -23.70 -11.38 12.29
C PHE A 183 -24.08 -12.64 13.08
N GLY A 184 -23.83 -12.68 14.40
CA GLY A 184 -24.27 -13.78 15.27
C GLY A 184 -23.66 -15.13 14.91
N GLY A 185 -22.51 -15.16 14.26
CA GLY A 185 -21.83 -16.39 13.82
C GLY A 185 -22.42 -17.02 12.56
N GLU A 186 -23.34 -16.36 11.87
CA GLU A 186 -23.94 -16.87 10.62
C GLU A 186 -22.96 -16.75 9.43
N GLU A 187 -22.03 -15.79 9.48
CA GLU A 187 -21.03 -15.57 8.44
C GLU A 187 -19.67 -16.18 8.85
N GLN A 188 -18.92 -16.61 7.85
CA GLN A 188 -17.57 -17.13 8.06
C GLN A 188 -16.53 -16.00 7.94
N PRO A 189 -15.61 -15.85 8.90
CA PRO A 189 -14.59 -14.82 8.81
C PRO A 189 -13.56 -15.14 7.73
N MET A 190 -12.89 -14.09 7.25
CA MET A 190 -11.79 -14.20 6.29
C MET A 190 -10.65 -15.07 6.84
N THR A 191 -10.14 -15.95 5.99
CA THR A 191 -8.99 -16.80 6.32
C THR A 191 -7.66 -16.09 6.03
N VAL A 192 -6.59 -16.55 6.68
CA VAL A 192 -5.21 -16.11 6.40
C VAL A 192 -4.83 -16.35 4.94
N GLU A 193 -5.31 -17.43 4.32
CA GLU A 193 -5.05 -17.75 2.92
C GLU A 193 -5.72 -16.77 1.97
N GLU A 194 -6.97 -16.40 2.24
CA GLU A 194 -7.71 -15.43 1.42
C GLU A 194 -7.07 -14.05 1.47
N VAL A 195 -6.74 -13.56 2.66
CA VAL A 195 -6.08 -12.26 2.84
C VAL A 195 -4.65 -12.30 2.29
N GLY A 196 -3.95 -13.42 2.46
CA GLY A 196 -2.58 -13.64 2.02
C GLY A 196 -2.35 -13.36 0.53
N LYS A 197 -3.36 -13.57 -0.31
CA LYS A 197 -3.31 -13.30 -1.76
C LYS A 197 -3.04 -11.82 -2.10
N TYR A 198 -3.38 -10.91 -1.21
CA TYR A 198 -3.23 -9.46 -1.38
C TYR A 198 -1.99 -8.90 -0.69
N LEU A 199 -1.22 -9.73 0.02
CA LEU A 199 -0.09 -9.29 0.80
C LEU A 199 1.22 -9.37 0.02
N ALA A 200 2.07 -8.37 0.20
CA ALA A 200 3.40 -8.37 -0.38
C ALA A 200 4.34 -9.30 0.40
N THR A 201 5.09 -10.12 -0.32
CA THR A 201 6.15 -10.96 0.25
C THR A 201 7.42 -10.13 0.50
N LYS A 202 8.28 -10.60 1.41
CA LYS A 202 9.59 -9.99 1.67
C LYS A 202 10.44 -9.95 0.39
N GLU A 203 10.28 -10.97 -0.45
CA GLU A 203 10.98 -11.02 -1.73
C GLU A 203 10.44 -9.98 -2.73
N SER A 204 9.11 -9.84 -2.87
CA SER A 204 8.50 -8.89 -3.81
C SER A 204 8.81 -7.43 -3.49
N VAL A 205 9.03 -7.08 -2.22
CA VAL A 205 9.42 -5.74 -1.79
C VAL A 205 10.94 -5.50 -1.82
N SER A 206 11.73 -6.52 -2.11
CA SER A 206 13.20 -6.41 -2.17
C SER A 206 13.61 -5.40 -3.26
N ALA A 207 14.26 -4.32 -2.85
CA ALA A 207 14.80 -3.33 -3.79
C ALA A 207 15.83 -3.96 -4.75
N GLY A 208 16.54 -4.98 -4.31
CA GLY A 208 17.49 -5.73 -5.13
C GLY A 208 16.79 -6.52 -6.24
N LYS A 209 15.72 -7.27 -5.91
CA LYS A 209 14.93 -8.02 -6.90
C LYS A 209 14.31 -7.10 -7.94
N ARG A 210 13.62 -6.07 -7.50
CA ARG A 210 13.00 -5.07 -8.40
C ARG A 210 14.02 -4.35 -9.27
N GLY A 211 15.17 -4.01 -8.71
CA GLY A 211 16.28 -3.44 -9.48
C GLY A 211 16.84 -4.40 -10.52
N TYR A 212 16.90 -5.70 -10.22
CA TYR A 212 17.30 -6.72 -11.18
C TYR A 212 16.26 -6.90 -12.30
N GLU A 213 14.98 -7.03 -11.97
CA GLU A 213 13.89 -7.13 -12.95
C GLU A 213 13.86 -5.91 -13.87
N TRP A 214 14.00 -4.71 -13.30
CA TRP A 214 14.17 -3.49 -14.08
C TRP A 214 15.40 -3.54 -14.99
N LEU A 215 16.55 -3.99 -14.47
CA LEU A 215 17.80 -4.08 -15.24
C LEU A 215 17.65 -5.04 -16.44
N CYS A 216 17.00 -6.19 -16.27
CA CYS A 216 16.71 -7.11 -17.36
C CYS A 216 15.84 -6.45 -18.44
N GLY A 217 14.77 -5.76 -18.05
CA GLY A 217 13.93 -5.00 -18.97
C GLY A 217 14.70 -3.88 -19.68
N TRP A 218 15.56 -3.15 -18.95
CA TRP A 218 16.38 -2.10 -19.51
C TRP A 218 17.39 -2.62 -20.53
N VAL A 219 18.03 -3.75 -20.27
CA VAL A 219 18.93 -4.41 -21.22
C VAL A 219 18.16 -4.79 -22.50
N GLY A 220 16.97 -5.40 -22.37
CA GLY A 220 16.15 -5.76 -23.52
C GLY A 220 15.70 -4.55 -24.35
N GLN A 221 15.30 -3.45 -23.69
CA GLN A 221 14.94 -2.19 -24.40
C GLN A 221 16.10 -1.54 -25.14
N ASN A 222 17.33 -1.80 -24.71
CA ASN A 222 18.55 -1.22 -25.28
C ASN A 222 19.41 -2.25 -26.01
N GLU A 223 18.84 -3.38 -26.45
CA GLU A 223 19.57 -4.50 -27.05
C GLU A 223 20.52 -4.05 -28.19
N ASN A 224 20.09 -3.10 -29.02
CA ASN A 224 20.90 -2.52 -30.07
C ASN A 224 22.18 -1.82 -29.59
N ARG A 225 22.26 -1.42 -28.32
CA ARG A 225 23.44 -0.83 -27.69
C ARG A 225 24.43 -1.86 -27.16
N PHE A 226 24.08 -3.12 -27.26
CA PHE A 226 24.95 -4.26 -26.89
C PHE A 226 25.46 -5.03 -28.10
N MET A 227 25.05 -4.64 -29.32
CA MET A 227 25.47 -5.27 -30.58
C MET A 227 26.46 -4.38 -31.32
N LEU A 228 27.69 -4.88 -31.53
CA LEU A 228 28.74 -4.15 -32.23
C LEU A 228 28.41 -3.86 -33.71
N GLU A 229 27.70 -4.76 -34.38
CA GLU A 229 27.40 -4.68 -35.81
C GLU A 229 26.30 -3.68 -36.19
N TYR A 230 25.45 -3.30 -35.26
CA TYR A 230 24.27 -2.44 -35.51
C TYR A 230 24.38 -1.07 -34.83
N ASN A 231 25.51 -0.74 -34.24
CA ASN A 231 25.63 0.44 -33.40
C ASN A 231 26.26 1.62 -34.12
N SER A 232 25.44 2.63 -34.43
CA SER A 232 25.91 3.97 -34.87
C SER A 232 26.07 4.96 -33.72
N GLY A 233 25.96 4.53 -32.47
CA GLY A 233 25.96 5.38 -31.28
C GLY A 233 26.82 4.83 -30.12
N GLU A 234 26.51 5.28 -28.92
CA GLU A 234 27.21 4.90 -27.69
C GLU A 234 26.95 3.42 -27.36
N LEU A 235 28.01 2.64 -27.12
CA LEU A 235 27.93 1.24 -26.73
C LEU A 235 27.74 1.13 -25.22
N TYR A 236 26.79 0.31 -24.79
CA TYR A 236 26.49 0.09 -23.36
C TYR A 236 27.20 -1.14 -22.78
N GLY A 237 27.61 -2.07 -23.65
CA GLY A 237 28.26 -3.30 -23.25
C GLY A 237 28.21 -4.34 -24.35
N THR A 238 28.21 -5.62 -23.99
CA THR A 238 27.99 -6.74 -24.90
C THR A 238 27.15 -7.83 -24.24
N ILE A 239 26.46 -8.63 -25.05
CA ILE A 239 25.70 -9.81 -24.60
C ILE A 239 26.39 -11.03 -25.19
N ASP A 240 26.68 -12.02 -24.34
CA ASP A 240 27.20 -13.32 -24.72
C ASP A 240 26.29 -14.41 -24.12
N GLY A 241 25.55 -15.09 -24.98
CA GLY A 241 24.52 -16.05 -24.60
C GLY A 241 23.48 -15.40 -23.69
N ASN A 242 23.38 -15.84 -22.46
CA ASN A 242 22.44 -15.34 -21.46
C ASN A 242 23.06 -14.30 -20.50
N THR A 243 24.28 -13.81 -20.79
CA THR A 243 24.99 -12.90 -19.91
C THR A 243 25.20 -11.54 -20.56
N ALA A 244 24.77 -10.49 -19.88
CA ALA A 244 24.99 -9.10 -20.29
C ALA A 244 26.19 -8.51 -19.53
N TYR A 245 27.22 -8.09 -20.26
CA TYR A 245 28.38 -7.38 -19.74
C TYR A 245 28.14 -5.88 -19.95
N ILE A 246 27.90 -5.14 -18.87
CA ILE A 246 27.52 -3.73 -18.94
C ILE A 246 28.71 -2.87 -18.53
N ILE A 247 29.02 -1.83 -19.30
CA ILE A 247 30.04 -0.84 -18.95
C ILE A 247 29.67 -0.19 -17.61
N ARG A 248 30.61 -0.22 -16.65
CA ARG A 248 30.37 0.21 -15.27
C ARG A 248 29.71 1.58 -15.14
N LYS A 249 30.17 2.57 -15.88
CA LYS A 249 29.59 3.92 -15.83
C LYS A 249 28.15 3.94 -16.35
N VAL A 250 27.88 3.23 -17.45
CA VAL A 250 26.53 3.10 -18.02
C VAL A 250 25.58 2.45 -17.03
N PHE A 251 26.02 1.37 -16.38
CA PHE A 251 25.26 0.73 -15.31
C PHE A 251 24.95 1.69 -14.16
N ASP A 252 25.97 2.38 -13.64
CA ASP A 252 25.78 3.28 -12.50
C ASP A 252 24.81 4.41 -12.82
N ASP A 253 24.91 5.00 -14.02
CA ASP A 253 24.05 6.10 -14.45
C ASP A 253 22.61 5.62 -14.73
N ALA A 254 22.44 4.49 -15.42
CA ALA A 254 21.13 3.92 -15.70
C ALA A 254 20.38 3.54 -14.43
N VAL A 255 21.05 2.85 -13.51
CA VAL A 255 20.45 2.40 -12.23
C VAL A 255 20.06 3.59 -11.34
N LYS A 256 20.88 4.66 -11.29
CA LYS A 256 20.55 5.89 -10.56
C LYS A 256 19.36 6.61 -11.17
N ASN A 257 19.32 6.73 -12.49
CA ASN A 257 18.22 7.39 -13.19
C ASN A 257 16.88 6.65 -12.98
N ALA A 258 16.93 5.35 -12.79
CA ALA A 258 15.77 4.53 -12.42
C ALA A 258 15.41 4.57 -10.92
N GLY A 259 16.13 5.35 -10.11
CA GLY A 259 15.86 5.51 -8.68
C GLY A 259 16.41 4.40 -7.79
N PHE A 260 17.28 3.52 -8.32
CA PHE A 260 17.93 2.48 -7.52
C PHE A 260 19.34 2.88 -7.08
N SER A 261 19.86 2.21 -6.04
CA SER A 261 21.23 2.34 -5.61
C SER A 261 22.12 1.34 -6.34
N PRO A 262 23.12 1.78 -7.16
CA PRO A 262 24.02 0.86 -7.87
C PRO A 262 24.79 -0.06 -6.93
N LYS A 263 25.23 0.47 -5.78
CA LYS A 263 25.94 -0.32 -4.76
C LYS A 263 25.07 -1.44 -4.18
N SER A 264 23.82 -1.11 -3.85
CA SER A 264 22.88 -2.09 -3.28
C SER A 264 22.48 -3.14 -4.31
N LEU A 265 22.25 -2.73 -5.56
CA LEU A 265 21.90 -3.66 -6.65
C LEU A 265 23.08 -4.62 -6.93
N LEU A 266 24.32 -4.14 -7.02
CA LEU A 266 25.49 -5.01 -7.19
C LEU A 266 25.68 -5.98 -6.02
N SER A 267 25.41 -5.54 -4.79
CA SER A 267 25.45 -6.43 -3.62
C SER A 267 24.42 -7.55 -3.74
N TYR A 268 23.21 -7.21 -4.18
CA TYR A 268 22.14 -8.18 -4.43
C TYR A 268 22.53 -9.18 -5.53
N LEU A 269 22.98 -8.69 -6.70
CA LEU A 269 23.40 -9.56 -7.82
C LEU A 269 24.48 -10.55 -7.37
N ARG A 270 25.51 -10.08 -6.65
CA ARG A 270 26.55 -10.95 -6.09
C ARG A 270 26.00 -11.99 -5.12
N SER A 271 25.04 -11.62 -4.25
CA SER A 271 24.45 -12.55 -3.29
C SER A 271 23.62 -13.65 -3.94
N LYS A 272 23.08 -13.36 -5.12
CA LYS A 272 22.26 -14.30 -5.92
C LYS A 272 23.04 -14.99 -7.04
N GLN A 273 24.35 -14.68 -7.20
CA GLN A 273 25.22 -15.19 -8.27
C GLN A 273 24.69 -14.89 -9.69
N LEU A 274 24.14 -13.68 -9.84
CA LEU A 274 23.59 -13.15 -11.09
C LEU A 274 24.60 -12.23 -11.77
#